data_1c0f1eccbe7c535b5b771f2a7417b911
#
_entry.id   1c0f1eccbe7c535b5b771f2a7417b911
#
_cell.length_a   1.000
_cell.length_b   1.000
_cell.length_c   1.000
_cell.angle_alpha   90.00
_cell.angle_beta   90.00
_cell.angle_gamma   90.00
#
_symmetry.space_group_name_H-M   'P 1'
#
loop_
_entity.id
_entity.type
_entity.pdbx_description
1 polymer ?
#
loop_
_entity_poly.entity_id
_entity_poly.type
_entity_poly.pdbx_seq_one_letter_code
_entity_poly.pdbx_strand_id
1 'polypeptide(L)'
;MRKIATILTLALILTVTLGFSFDWLELQVPQASIVYDINGTPVRGLAEQNQINISLEEIPDSFKAAVIATEDKNFYDHHGVDFTGIMRALITNIRAGKIAAGGSTITQQTAKNLFLTNERTLIRKIKELFYAIQLERQYSKDEILTMYCNTIYFGQGAYGVEVAARTFFAKPARELTLAESALLAGLPQWPSGYDPYKNPEAAKKRQKMVLDRMYEET
;
A
#
# COMPACT_ATOMS: atom_id res chain seq x y z
N MET A 1 -30.95 17.10 -20.40
CA MET A 1 -31.07 16.26 -19.20
C MET A 1 -31.43 14.80 -19.50
N ARG A 2 -32.49 14.49 -20.28
CA ARG A 2 -32.86 13.10 -20.61
C ARG A 2 -31.73 12.26 -21.28
N LYS A 3 -31.03 12.83 -22.27
CA LYS A 3 -29.91 12.13 -22.96
C LYS A 3 -28.73 11.80 -22.03
N ILE A 4 -28.40 12.66 -21.08
CA ILE A 4 -27.32 12.43 -20.11
C ILE A 4 -27.74 11.33 -19.11
N ALA A 5 -29.00 11.35 -18.65
CA ALA A 5 -29.52 10.31 -17.78
C ALA A 5 -29.50 8.93 -18.49
N THR A 6 -29.91 8.87 -19.77
CA THR A 6 -29.87 7.63 -20.56
C THR A 6 -28.43 7.10 -20.75
N ILE A 7 -27.45 7.97 -21.00
CA ILE A 7 -26.04 7.58 -21.13
C ILE A 7 -25.50 7.06 -19.79
N LEU A 8 -25.82 7.71 -18.68
CA LEU A 8 -25.41 7.26 -17.34
C LEU A 8 -26.06 5.92 -16.96
N THR A 9 -27.35 5.73 -17.32
CA THR A 9 -28.06 4.46 -17.09
C THR A 9 -27.48 3.32 -17.95
N LEU A 10 -27.17 3.59 -19.23
CA LEU A 10 -26.52 2.63 -20.12
C LEU A 10 -25.09 2.30 -19.66
N ALA A 11 -24.33 3.27 -19.20
CA ALA A 11 -23.01 3.06 -18.65
C ALA A 11 -23.08 2.23 -17.34
N LEU A 12 -24.05 2.48 -16.47
CA LEU A 12 -24.29 1.70 -15.26
C LEU A 12 -24.72 0.27 -15.58
N ILE A 13 -25.63 0.07 -16.56
CA ILE A 13 -26.04 -1.26 -17.00
C ILE A 13 -24.86 -2.01 -17.66
N LEU A 14 -24.05 -1.33 -18.46
CA LEU A 14 -22.86 -1.92 -19.08
C LEU A 14 -21.81 -2.33 -18.03
N THR A 15 -21.61 -1.52 -16.99
CA THR A 15 -20.71 -1.89 -15.87
C THR A 15 -21.25 -3.04 -15.04
N VAL A 16 -22.57 -3.12 -14.83
CA VAL A 16 -23.21 -4.23 -14.12
C VAL A 16 -23.16 -5.51 -14.96
N THR A 17 -23.46 -5.44 -16.27
CA THR A 17 -23.42 -6.63 -17.15
C THR A 17 -21.99 -7.11 -17.41
N LEU A 18 -21.01 -6.22 -17.56
CA LEU A 18 -19.59 -6.59 -17.64
C LEU A 18 -19.09 -7.18 -16.31
N GLY A 19 -19.60 -6.71 -15.18
CA GLY A 19 -19.31 -7.28 -13.85
C GLY A 19 -19.88 -8.69 -13.66
N PHE A 20 -20.99 -9.04 -14.34
CA PHE A 20 -21.61 -10.39 -14.27
C PHE A 20 -21.00 -11.39 -15.26
N SER A 21 -20.31 -10.93 -16.31
CA SER A 21 -19.72 -11.79 -17.34
C SER A 21 -18.22 -12.05 -17.14
N PHE A 22 -17.60 -11.39 -16.15
CA PHE A 22 -16.23 -11.72 -15.78
C PHE A 22 -16.25 -12.96 -14.89
N ASP A 23 -15.79 -14.10 -15.42
CA ASP A 23 -15.28 -15.18 -14.59
C ASP A 23 -14.30 -14.53 -13.60
N TRP A 24 -14.65 -14.60 -12.33
CA TRP A 24 -13.84 -14.02 -11.26
C TRP A 24 -12.52 -14.76 -11.25
N LEU A 25 -11.51 -14.17 -11.91
CA LEU A 25 -10.18 -14.74 -11.97
C LEU A 25 -9.70 -14.87 -10.52
N GLU A 26 -9.44 -16.08 -10.09
CA GLU A 26 -8.79 -16.34 -8.81
C GLU A 26 -7.44 -15.64 -8.84
N LEU A 27 -7.29 -14.58 -8.04
CA LEU A 27 -6.06 -13.82 -7.98
C LEU A 27 -4.98 -14.70 -7.35
N GLN A 28 -4.00 -15.10 -8.13
CA GLN A 28 -2.80 -15.75 -7.60
C GLN A 28 -1.83 -14.67 -7.17
N VAL A 29 -1.66 -14.53 -5.84
CA VAL A 29 -0.66 -13.62 -5.29
C VAL A 29 0.74 -14.20 -5.59
N PRO A 30 1.61 -13.46 -6.30
CA PRO A 30 2.95 -13.91 -6.57
C PRO A 30 3.70 -14.18 -5.26
N GLN A 31 4.23 -15.39 -5.11
CA GLN A 31 5.09 -15.73 -3.96
C GLN A 31 6.54 -15.44 -4.32
N ALA A 32 7.25 -14.78 -3.40
CA ALA A 32 8.68 -14.57 -3.57
C ALA A 32 9.41 -15.94 -3.56
N SER A 33 10.15 -16.24 -4.62
CA SER A 33 11.01 -17.44 -4.67
C SER A 33 12.25 -17.18 -3.83
N ILE A 34 12.46 -17.97 -2.78
CA ILE A 34 13.68 -17.95 -1.99
C ILE A 34 14.59 -19.06 -2.49
N VAL A 35 15.77 -18.68 -2.98
CA VAL A 35 16.82 -19.64 -3.35
C VAL A 35 17.72 -19.85 -2.14
N TYR A 36 17.94 -21.12 -1.79
CA TYR A 36 18.83 -21.50 -0.69
C TYR A 36 20.14 -22.08 -1.25
N ASP A 37 21.24 -21.85 -0.55
CA ASP A 37 22.50 -22.55 -0.83
C ASP A 37 22.43 -24.02 -0.39
N ILE A 38 23.50 -24.77 -0.65
CA ILE A 38 23.62 -26.19 -0.29
C ILE A 38 23.49 -26.44 1.23
N ASN A 39 23.71 -25.43 2.06
CA ASN A 39 23.63 -25.49 3.51
C ASN A 39 22.25 -25.02 4.05
N GLY A 40 21.31 -24.69 3.16
CA GLY A 40 20.00 -24.17 3.54
C GLY A 40 20.00 -22.68 3.94
N THR A 41 21.05 -21.93 3.60
CA THR A 41 21.12 -20.50 3.83
C THR A 41 20.50 -19.76 2.65
N PRO A 42 19.57 -18.80 2.88
CA PRO A 42 18.97 -18.06 1.77
C PRO A 42 20.02 -17.23 1.02
N VAL A 43 20.13 -17.48 -0.28
CA VAL A 43 21.04 -16.76 -1.18
C VAL A 43 20.39 -15.44 -1.55
N ARG A 44 20.94 -14.34 -1.04
CA ARG A 44 20.49 -13.00 -1.36
C ARG A 44 20.93 -12.59 -2.77
N GLY A 45 20.05 -11.92 -3.51
CA GLY A 45 20.39 -11.27 -4.78
C GLY A 45 20.05 -12.05 -6.05
N LEU A 46 19.41 -13.22 -5.97
CA LEU A 46 18.89 -13.95 -7.14
C LEU A 46 17.39 -13.67 -7.42
N ALA A 47 16.67 -13.06 -6.48
CA ALA A 47 15.31 -12.60 -6.71
C ALA A 47 15.34 -11.25 -7.42
N GLU A 48 14.40 -11.01 -8.34
CA GLU A 48 14.22 -9.70 -9.01
C GLU A 48 13.96 -8.56 -8.02
N GLN A 49 13.47 -8.88 -6.81
CA GLN A 49 13.25 -7.94 -5.72
C GLN A 49 13.82 -8.49 -4.42
N ASN A 50 14.54 -7.65 -3.66
CA ASN A 50 15.00 -7.98 -2.32
C ASN A 50 13.81 -7.91 -1.35
N GLN A 51 13.14 -9.04 -1.14
CA GLN A 51 11.91 -9.20 -0.35
C GLN A 51 12.02 -10.42 0.57
N ILE A 52 11.57 -10.27 1.80
CA ILE A 52 11.43 -11.36 2.79
C ILE A 52 10.01 -11.23 3.35
N ASN A 53 9.18 -12.24 3.09
CA ASN A 53 7.83 -12.27 3.61
C ASN A 53 7.82 -12.75 5.06
N ILE A 54 7.10 -12.03 5.90
CA ILE A 54 6.85 -12.37 7.31
C ILE A 54 5.34 -12.42 7.56
N SER A 55 4.94 -13.15 8.60
CA SER A 55 3.54 -13.23 9.01
C SER A 55 3.06 -11.95 9.69
N LEU A 56 1.74 -11.78 9.83
CA LEU A 56 1.16 -10.58 10.46
C LEU A 56 1.60 -10.43 11.92
N GLU A 57 1.79 -11.55 12.62
CA GLU A 57 2.23 -11.59 14.02
C GLU A 57 3.68 -11.12 14.20
N GLU A 58 4.50 -11.27 13.15
CA GLU A 58 5.89 -10.79 13.14
C GLU A 58 6.00 -9.31 12.80
N ILE A 59 4.91 -8.70 12.28
CA ILE A 59 4.83 -7.27 12.00
C ILE A 59 4.41 -6.53 13.27
N PRO A 60 5.21 -5.59 13.80
CA PRO A 60 4.86 -4.86 15.02
C PRO A 60 3.55 -4.10 14.91
N ASP A 61 2.75 -4.10 15.99
CA ASP A 61 1.51 -3.33 16.04
C ASP A 61 1.74 -1.84 15.82
N SER A 62 2.87 -1.32 16.31
CA SER A 62 3.28 0.07 16.06
C SER A 62 3.46 0.38 14.58
N PHE A 63 3.98 -0.56 13.77
CA PHE A 63 4.13 -0.37 12.34
C PHE A 63 2.78 -0.48 11.62
N LYS A 64 1.94 -1.47 11.96
CA LYS A 64 0.58 -1.61 11.41
C LYS A 64 -0.24 -0.34 11.67
N ALA A 65 -0.24 0.15 12.91
CA ALA A 65 -0.93 1.38 13.29
C ALA A 65 -0.39 2.61 12.53
N ALA A 66 0.93 2.73 12.37
CA ALA A 66 1.56 3.83 11.64
C ALA A 66 1.16 3.84 10.15
N VAL A 67 1.13 2.67 9.52
CA VAL A 67 0.70 2.51 8.12
C VAL A 67 -0.78 2.89 7.97
N ILE A 68 -1.66 2.35 8.82
CA ILE A 68 -3.10 2.61 8.77
C ILE A 68 -3.39 4.10 8.97
N ALA A 69 -2.85 4.71 10.02
CA ALA A 69 -3.03 6.14 10.31
C ALA A 69 -2.50 7.04 9.18
N THR A 70 -1.46 6.60 8.46
CA THR A 70 -0.81 7.42 7.44
C THR A 70 -1.42 7.27 6.07
N GLU A 71 -1.69 6.05 5.65
CA GLU A 71 -2.09 5.71 4.28
C GLU A 71 -3.61 5.56 4.15
N ASP A 72 -4.29 5.01 5.16
CA ASP A 72 -5.69 4.62 5.04
C ASP A 72 -6.36 4.43 6.41
N LYS A 73 -6.70 5.53 7.06
CA LYS A 73 -7.24 5.50 8.43
C LYS A 73 -8.57 4.73 8.59
N ASN A 74 -9.34 4.62 7.51
CA ASN A 74 -10.59 3.87 7.48
C ASN A 74 -10.42 2.46 6.89
N PHE A 75 -9.20 1.91 6.90
CA PHE A 75 -8.86 0.67 6.21
C PHE A 75 -9.82 -0.48 6.54
N TYR A 76 -10.17 -0.64 7.81
CA TYR A 76 -11.07 -1.72 8.25
C TYR A 76 -12.56 -1.47 7.96
N ASP A 77 -12.95 -0.24 7.60
CA ASP A 77 -14.35 0.16 7.44
C ASP A 77 -14.85 0.10 5.98
N HIS A 78 -13.95 0.19 5.00
CA HIS A 78 -14.32 0.19 3.58
C HIS A 78 -14.00 -1.14 2.89
N HIS A 79 -14.51 -1.34 1.67
CA HIS A 79 -14.30 -2.52 0.84
C HIS A 79 -13.46 -2.18 -0.41
N GLY A 80 -12.17 -1.91 -0.21
CA GLY A 80 -11.18 -1.64 -1.26
C GLY A 80 -11.12 -0.19 -1.73
N VAL A 81 -12.18 0.60 -1.60
CA VAL A 81 -12.25 2.00 -2.01
C VAL A 81 -12.85 2.84 -0.88
N ASP A 82 -12.11 3.82 -0.40
CA ASP A 82 -12.62 4.82 0.56
C ASP A 82 -13.12 6.07 -0.17
N PHE A 83 -14.42 6.13 -0.47
CA PHE A 83 -15.03 7.30 -1.10
C PHE A 83 -14.95 8.54 -0.21
N THR A 84 -15.04 8.39 1.11
CA THR A 84 -14.95 9.51 2.06
C THR A 84 -13.52 10.07 2.10
N GLY A 85 -12.53 9.22 2.08
CA GLY A 85 -11.11 9.57 1.96
C GLY A 85 -10.79 10.28 0.65
N ILE A 86 -11.33 9.80 -0.47
CA ILE A 86 -11.18 10.46 -1.79
C ILE A 86 -11.76 11.87 -1.75
N MET A 87 -12.96 12.06 -1.21
CA MET A 87 -13.58 13.39 -1.11
C MET A 87 -12.81 14.31 -0.17
N ARG A 88 -12.32 13.80 0.95
CA ARG A 88 -11.47 14.54 1.89
C ARG A 88 -10.15 14.97 1.22
N ALA A 89 -9.48 14.06 0.51
CA ALA A 89 -8.26 14.36 -0.23
C ALA A 89 -8.50 15.43 -1.31
N LEU A 90 -9.62 15.34 -2.05
CA LEU A 90 -9.98 16.32 -3.07
C LEU A 90 -10.15 17.73 -2.46
N ILE A 91 -10.91 17.85 -1.36
CA ILE A 91 -11.11 19.13 -0.67
C ILE A 91 -9.78 19.69 -0.15
N THR A 92 -8.94 18.83 0.43
CA THR A 92 -7.61 19.21 0.93
C THR A 92 -6.73 19.73 -0.20
N ASN A 93 -6.71 19.05 -1.34
CA ASN A 93 -5.90 19.43 -2.49
C ASN A 93 -6.38 20.74 -3.12
N ILE A 94 -7.69 20.94 -3.22
CA ILE A 94 -8.28 22.22 -3.70
C ILE A 94 -7.88 23.36 -2.77
N ARG A 95 -8.02 23.20 -1.45
CA ARG A 95 -7.64 24.22 -0.47
C ARG A 95 -6.14 24.54 -0.47
N ALA A 96 -5.32 23.53 -0.67
CA ALA A 96 -3.87 23.69 -0.71
C ALA A 96 -3.34 24.21 -2.06
N GLY A 97 -4.14 24.24 -3.12
CA GLY A 97 -3.72 24.59 -4.47
C GLY A 97 -2.68 23.65 -5.07
N LYS A 98 -2.50 22.47 -4.47
CA LYS A 98 -1.52 21.43 -4.87
C LYS A 98 -1.97 20.06 -4.39
N ILE A 99 -1.36 19.00 -4.92
CA ILE A 99 -1.58 17.63 -4.42
C ILE A 99 -0.91 17.50 -3.04
N ALA A 100 -1.68 17.67 -1.98
CA ALA A 100 -1.24 17.60 -0.58
C ALA A 100 -1.65 16.29 0.11
N ALA A 101 -2.73 15.64 -0.38
CA ALA A 101 -3.23 14.38 0.17
C ALA A 101 -3.52 13.37 -0.95
N GLY A 102 -3.19 12.11 -0.71
CA GLY A 102 -3.56 10.98 -1.55
C GLY A 102 -4.90 10.38 -1.10
N GLY A 103 -5.68 9.84 -2.05
CA GLY A 103 -6.95 9.17 -1.77
C GLY A 103 -6.93 7.69 -2.18
N SER A 104 -5.76 7.06 -2.35
CA SER A 104 -5.67 5.63 -2.64
C SER A 104 -5.59 4.85 -1.34
N THR A 105 -6.36 3.76 -1.25
CA THR A 105 -6.40 2.87 -0.09
C THR A 105 -5.18 1.93 -0.04
N ILE A 106 -4.94 1.31 1.12
CA ILE A 106 -3.95 0.23 1.28
C ILE A 106 -4.25 -0.89 0.27
N THR A 107 -5.51 -1.30 0.12
CA THR A 107 -5.92 -2.35 -0.82
C THR A 107 -5.59 -1.97 -2.28
N GLN A 108 -5.82 -0.73 -2.68
CA GLN A 108 -5.47 -0.24 -4.02
C GLN A 108 -3.95 -0.25 -4.24
N GLN A 109 -3.17 0.15 -3.24
CA GLN A 109 -1.72 0.13 -3.32
C GLN A 109 -1.20 -1.31 -3.40
N THR A 110 -1.78 -2.24 -2.64
CA THR A 110 -1.48 -3.68 -2.71
C THR A 110 -1.77 -4.24 -4.10
N ALA A 111 -2.97 -3.96 -4.63
CA ALA A 111 -3.36 -4.37 -5.98
C ALA A 111 -2.39 -3.85 -7.04
N LYS A 112 -1.98 -2.59 -6.93
CA LYS A 112 -0.98 -2.00 -7.83
C LYS A 112 0.35 -2.73 -7.74
N ASN A 113 0.85 -2.99 -6.54
CA ASN A 113 2.17 -3.58 -6.33
C ASN A 113 2.24 -5.04 -6.78
N LEU A 114 1.15 -5.80 -6.64
CA LEU A 114 1.10 -7.23 -6.98
C LEU A 114 0.82 -7.50 -8.45
N PHE A 115 -0.04 -6.70 -9.09
CA PHE A 115 -0.64 -7.08 -10.38
C PHE A 115 -0.42 -6.06 -11.50
N LEU A 116 0.14 -4.87 -11.21
CA LEU A 116 0.21 -3.79 -12.18
C LEU A 116 1.62 -3.24 -12.33
N THR A 117 1.86 -2.59 -13.45
CA THR A 117 3.09 -1.85 -13.72
C THR A 117 3.03 -0.43 -13.16
N ASN A 118 4.20 0.23 -13.10
CA ASN A 118 4.31 1.61 -12.60
C ASN A 118 3.85 2.69 -13.60
N GLU A 119 3.17 2.32 -14.69
CA GLU A 119 2.64 3.27 -15.67
C GLU A 119 1.58 4.19 -15.03
N ARG A 120 1.61 5.47 -15.43
CA ARG A 120 0.66 6.48 -14.93
C ARG A 120 -0.44 6.72 -15.95
N THR A 121 -1.32 5.73 -16.16
CA THR A 121 -2.45 5.82 -17.10
C THR A 121 -3.79 5.69 -16.38
N LEU A 122 -4.86 6.26 -16.96
CA LEU A 122 -6.22 6.08 -16.45
C LEU A 122 -6.65 4.61 -16.49
N ILE A 123 -6.27 3.89 -17.54
CA ILE A 123 -6.58 2.45 -17.71
C ILE A 123 -5.96 1.66 -16.55
N ARG A 124 -4.69 1.92 -16.21
CA ARG A 124 -4.06 1.29 -15.06
C ARG A 124 -4.82 1.58 -13.76
N LYS A 125 -5.29 2.84 -13.56
CA LYS A 125 -6.06 3.20 -12.36
C LYS A 125 -7.41 2.48 -12.28
N ILE A 126 -8.07 2.26 -13.41
CA ILE A 126 -9.31 1.46 -13.47
C ILE A 126 -9.01 -0.01 -13.12
N LYS A 127 -7.93 -0.59 -13.66
CA LYS A 127 -7.50 -1.94 -13.31
C LYS A 127 -7.18 -2.06 -11.81
N GLU A 128 -6.50 -1.07 -11.23
CA GLU A 128 -6.19 -1.01 -9.81
C GLU A 128 -7.46 -1.07 -8.94
N LEU A 129 -8.50 -0.29 -9.29
CA LEU A 129 -9.78 -0.34 -8.60
C LEU A 129 -10.43 -1.72 -8.70
N PHE A 130 -10.41 -2.32 -9.88
CA PHE A 130 -10.98 -3.64 -10.11
C PHE A 130 -10.26 -4.72 -9.27
N TYR A 131 -8.92 -4.75 -9.29
CA TYR A 131 -8.14 -5.69 -8.50
C TYR A 131 -8.29 -5.44 -6.99
N ALA A 132 -8.43 -4.19 -6.55
CA ALA A 132 -8.69 -3.87 -5.15
C ALA A 132 -10.02 -4.47 -4.67
N ILE A 133 -11.09 -4.36 -5.47
CA ILE A 133 -12.39 -4.98 -5.14
C ILE A 133 -12.27 -6.51 -5.12
N GLN A 134 -11.48 -7.10 -6.02
CA GLN A 134 -11.27 -8.55 -6.02
C GLN A 134 -10.48 -9.03 -4.80
N LEU A 135 -9.42 -8.31 -4.41
CA LEU A 135 -8.68 -8.61 -3.19
C LEU A 135 -9.59 -8.63 -1.96
N GLU A 136 -10.45 -7.61 -1.79
CA GLU A 136 -11.38 -7.52 -0.67
C GLU A 136 -12.46 -8.62 -0.64
N ARG A 137 -12.71 -9.26 -1.77
CA ARG A 137 -13.63 -10.41 -1.86
C ARG A 137 -12.98 -11.74 -1.51
N GLN A 138 -11.67 -11.86 -1.78
CA GLN A 138 -10.95 -13.12 -1.64
C GLN A 138 -10.14 -13.20 -0.36
N TYR A 139 -9.75 -12.07 0.21
CA TYR A 139 -8.85 -11.98 1.35
C TYR A 139 -9.44 -11.10 2.45
N SER A 140 -9.16 -11.46 3.69
CA SER A 140 -9.47 -10.64 4.86
C SER A 140 -8.61 -9.36 4.89
N LYS A 141 -9.02 -8.37 5.67
CA LYS A 141 -8.26 -7.15 5.88
C LYS A 141 -6.83 -7.41 6.38
N ASP A 142 -6.68 -8.36 7.28
CA ASP A 142 -5.39 -8.73 7.87
C ASP A 142 -4.47 -9.38 6.83
N GLU A 143 -5.00 -10.22 5.94
CA GLU A 143 -4.24 -10.77 4.82
C GLU A 143 -3.82 -9.69 3.84
N ILE A 144 -4.71 -8.74 3.50
CA ILE A 144 -4.39 -7.61 2.62
C ILE A 144 -3.32 -6.70 3.26
N LEU A 145 -3.43 -6.41 4.55
CA LEU A 145 -2.42 -5.64 5.27
C LEU A 145 -1.06 -6.35 5.29
N THR A 146 -1.07 -7.68 5.48
CA THR A 146 0.15 -8.51 5.42
C THR A 146 0.78 -8.44 4.04
N MET A 147 0.00 -8.59 2.98
CA MET A 147 0.48 -8.43 1.59
C MET A 147 1.08 -7.04 1.34
N TYR A 148 0.40 -5.99 1.79
CA TYR A 148 0.89 -4.62 1.71
C TYR A 148 2.26 -4.47 2.37
N CYS A 149 2.34 -4.86 3.65
CA CYS A 149 3.57 -4.73 4.44
C CYS A 149 4.75 -5.52 3.86
N ASN A 150 4.48 -6.62 3.18
CA ASN A 150 5.50 -7.45 2.55
C ASN A 150 5.92 -7.00 1.15
N THR A 151 5.12 -6.15 0.46
CA THR A 151 5.36 -5.81 -0.95
C THR A 151 5.69 -4.35 -1.21
N ILE A 152 5.38 -3.45 -0.26
CA ILE A 152 5.60 -2.02 -0.45
C ILE A 152 7.10 -1.69 -0.54
N TYR A 153 7.45 -0.73 -1.41
CA TYR A 153 8.82 -0.27 -1.59
C TYR A 153 9.18 0.87 -0.64
N PHE A 154 10.26 0.72 0.11
CA PHE A 154 10.75 1.67 1.10
C PHE A 154 11.95 2.52 0.65
N GLY A 155 12.46 2.29 -0.54
CA GLY A 155 13.74 2.87 -0.98
C GLY A 155 14.92 1.93 -0.74
N GLN A 156 16.13 2.31 -1.20
CA GLN A 156 17.36 1.52 -1.01
C GLN A 156 17.27 0.06 -1.48
N GLY A 157 16.39 -0.23 -2.45
CA GLY A 157 16.14 -1.60 -2.93
C GLY A 157 15.36 -2.47 -1.93
N ALA A 158 14.80 -1.90 -0.86
CA ALA A 158 14.07 -2.64 0.17
C ALA A 158 12.58 -2.76 -0.20
N TYR A 159 12.13 -3.98 -0.43
CA TYR A 159 10.72 -4.34 -0.59
C TYR A 159 10.26 -5.12 0.63
N GLY A 160 9.15 -4.69 1.21
CA GLY A 160 8.61 -5.25 2.45
C GLY A 160 9.30 -4.76 3.72
N VAL A 161 8.54 -4.80 4.82
CA VAL A 161 8.94 -4.23 6.13
C VAL A 161 10.15 -4.93 6.74
N GLU A 162 10.28 -6.25 6.54
CA GLU A 162 11.41 -7.01 7.09
C GLU A 162 12.73 -6.58 6.44
N VAL A 163 12.76 -6.46 5.12
CA VAL A 163 13.96 -5.97 4.42
C VAL A 163 14.23 -4.51 4.74
N ALA A 164 13.19 -3.68 4.85
CA ALA A 164 13.35 -2.28 5.25
C ALA A 164 13.94 -2.15 6.67
N ALA A 165 13.45 -2.93 7.65
CA ALA A 165 14.00 -2.93 9.01
C ALA A 165 15.48 -3.32 9.03
N ARG A 166 15.86 -4.34 8.28
CA ARG A 166 17.26 -4.77 8.15
C ARG A 166 18.13 -3.73 7.43
N THR A 167 17.57 -3.08 6.41
CA THR A 167 18.32 -2.09 5.62
C THR A 167 18.57 -0.81 6.40
N PHE A 168 17.55 -0.29 7.08
CA PHE A 168 17.63 1.00 7.75
C PHE A 168 18.12 0.92 9.20
N PHE A 169 17.88 -0.22 9.89
CA PHE A 169 18.16 -0.37 11.32
C PHE A 169 18.98 -1.61 11.70
N ALA A 170 19.40 -2.44 10.74
CA ALA A 170 20.18 -3.66 10.92
C ALA A 170 19.56 -4.68 11.90
N LYS A 171 18.20 -4.73 11.98
CA LYS A 171 17.46 -5.63 12.88
C LYS A 171 16.19 -6.16 12.21
N PRO A 172 15.58 -7.26 12.70
CA PRO A 172 14.32 -7.77 12.17
C PRO A 172 13.16 -6.82 12.47
N ALA A 173 12.10 -6.87 11.64
CA ALA A 173 10.94 -5.99 11.77
C ALA A 173 10.27 -6.07 13.15
N ARG A 174 10.19 -7.26 13.75
CA ARG A 174 9.59 -7.48 15.08
C ARG A 174 10.24 -6.66 16.20
N GLU A 175 11.45 -6.17 15.99
CA GLU A 175 12.21 -5.38 16.98
C GLU A 175 12.13 -3.87 16.73
N LEU A 176 11.33 -3.42 15.76
CA LEU A 176 11.15 -2.00 15.49
C LEU A 176 10.49 -1.30 16.67
N THR A 177 11.08 -0.20 17.08
CA THR A 177 10.46 0.73 18.04
C THR A 177 9.36 1.54 17.39
N LEU A 178 8.52 2.22 18.17
CA LEU A 178 7.49 3.13 17.66
C LEU A 178 8.08 4.20 16.72
N ALA A 179 9.22 4.79 17.09
CA ALA A 179 9.86 5.83 16.28
C ALA A 179 10.36 5.28 14.93
N GLU A 180 10.95 4.08 14.91
CA GLU A 180 11.41 3.44 13.69
C GLU A 180 10.23 2.98 12.81
N SER A 181 9.17 2.45 13.41
CA SER A 181 7.92 2.11 12.74
C SER A 181 7.32 3.33 12.03
N ALA A 182 7.26 4.46 12.72
CA ALA A 182 6.76 5.72 12.15
C ALA A 182 7.66 6.26 11.03
N LEU A 183 8.99 6.11 11.15
CA LEU A 183 9.90 6.47 10.07
C LEU A 183 9.63 5.62 8.83
N LEU A 184 9.63 4.29 8.96
CA LEU A 184 9.40 3.40 7.83
C LEU A 184 8.03 3.64 7.19
N ALA A 185 6.95 3.74 7.97
CA ALA A 185 5.60 4.01 7.46
C ALA A 185 5.51 5.35 6.68
N GLY A 186 6.43 6.27 6.92
CA GLY A 186 6.52 7.53 6.19
C GLY A 186 7.18 7.45 4.82
N LEU A 187 8.05 6.45 4.57
CA LEU A 187 8.88 6.38 3.36
C LEU A 187 8.12 6.10 2.06
N PRO A 188 7.08 5.22 2.03
CA PRO A 188 6.46 4.79 0.77
C PRO A 188 5.86 5.91 -0.06
N GLN A 189 5.44 7.02 0.55
CA GLN A 189 4.91 8.17 -0.18
C GLN A 189 5.93 8.79 -1.15
N TRP A 190 7.19 8.87 -0.74
CA TRP A 190 8.29 9.39 -1.58
C TRP A 190 9.63 8.80 -1.13
N PRO A 191 9.91 7.53 -1.48
CA PRO A 191 11.06 6.79 -0.93
C PRO A 191 12.41 7.45 -1.14
N SER A 192 12.64 8.09 -2.29
CA SER A 192 13.88 8.81 -2.57
C SER A 192 13.97 10.16 -1.86
N GLY A 193 12.84 10.83 -1.62
CA GLY A 193 12.81 12.16 -1.00
C GLY A 193 12.83 12.09 0.53
N TYR A 194 12.33 11.02 1.10
CA TYR A 194 12.35 10.78 2.55
C TYR A 194 13.43 9.79 2.98
N ASP A 195 14.37 9.47 2.09
CA ASP A 195 15.52 8.60 2.38
C ASP A 195 16.35 9.20 3.54
N PRO A 196 16.42 8.53 4.71
CA PRO A 196 17.09 9.10 5.87
C PRO A 196 18.62 9.25 5.71
N TYR A 197 19.23 8.48 4.80
CA TYR A 197 20.64 8.60 4.49
C TYR A 197 20.97 9.82 3.60
N LYS A 198 19.99 10.25 2.77
CA LYS A 198 20.19 11.37 1.82
C LYS A 198 19.56 12.66 2.32
N ASN A 199 18.38 12.55 2.94
CA ASN A 199 17.53 13.67 3.33
C ASN A 199 17.04 13.52 4.78
N PRO A 200 17.92 13.48 5.80
CA PRO A 200 17.55 13.19 7.20
C PRO A 200 16.51 14.15 7.76
N GLU A 201 16.59 15.44 7.43
CA GLU A 201 15.61 16.43 7.89
C GLU A 201 14.21 16.21 7.31
N ALA A 202 14.11 15.86 6.02
CA ALA A 202 12.84 15.53 5.38
C ALA A 202 12.25 14.23 5.96
N ALA A 203 13.09 13.23 6.19
CA ALA A 203 12.71 11.98 6.83
C ALA A 203 12.18 12.21 8.25
N LYS A 204 12.88 12.99 9.06
CA LYS A 204 12.46 13.36 10.44
C LYS A 204 11.15 14.13 10.46
N LYS A 205 10.98 15.09 9.55
CA LYS A 205 9.71 15.83 9.41
C LYS A 205 8.57 14.91 9.03
N ARG A 206 8.81 13.97 8.12
CA ARG A 206 7.81 12.99 7.71
C ARG A 206 7.47 12.02 8.84
N GLN A 207 8.46 11.52 9.57
CA GLN A 207 8.29 10.70 10.77
C GLN A 207 7.40 11.39 11.80
N LYS A 208 7.69 12.67 12.10
CA LYS A 208 6.84 13.45 13.02
C LYS A 208 5.40 13.52 12.57
N MET A 209 5.16 13.75 11.27
CA MET A 209 3.81 13.77 10.71
C MET A 209 3.09 12.42 10.88
N VAL A 210 3.80 11.30 10.75
CA VAL A 210 3.23 9.96 11.00
C VAL A 210 2.85 9.81 12.46
N LEU A 211 3.74 10.18 13.39
CA LEU A 211 3.47 10.12 14.82
C LEU A 211 2.28 11.01 15.22
N ASP A 212 2.21 12.23 14.69
CA ASP A 212 1.07 13.13 14.91
C ASP A 212 -0.24 12.48 14.46
N ARG A 213 -0.27 11.83 13.29
CA ARG A 213 -1.47 11.10 12.80
C ARG A 213 -1.83 9.89 13.66
N MET A 214 -0.83 9.12 14.12
CA MET A 214 -1.08 8.01 15.04
C MET A 214 -1.72 8.48 16.33
N TYR A 215 -1.29 9.64 16.84
CA TYR A 215 -1.85 10.24 18.05
C TYR A 215 -3.30 10.74 17.85
N GLU A 216 -3.63 11.23 16.64
CA GLU A 216 -4.99 11.70 16.32
C GLU A 216 -6.01 10.54 16.21
N GLU A 217 -5.56 9.31 15.98
CA GLU A 217 -6.41 8.12 15.82
C GLU A 217 -6.49 7.25 17.11
N THR A 218 -5.80 7.66 18.19
CA THR A 218 -5.87 7.02 19.53
C THR A 218 -6.86 7.74 20.41
#